data_7a8b53fd84b3e8c3da8efb01e59aceed
#
_entry.id   7a8b53fd84b3e8c3da8efb01e59aceed
#
_cell.length_a   1.000
_cell.length_b   1.000
_cell.length_c   1.000
_cell.angle_alpha   90.00
_cell.angle_beta   90.00
_cell.angle_gamma   90.00
#
_symmetry.space_group_name_H-M   'P 1'
#
loop_
_entity.id
_entity.type
_entity.pdbx_description
1 polymer ?
#
loop_
_entity_poly.entity_id
_entity_poly.type
_entity_poly.pdbx_seq_one_letter_code
_entity_poly.pdbx_strand_id
1 'polypeptide(L)'
;MPPKQSIMSQTLFEKIIARQIPARIVYEDDLVLAMHDINPQAPVHVLIVPKKPIPRIAEAGPEDHQALGHLLLKAAEVAAKVGLEMSGYRLVINNGPDGGESVPHLHCHILGGRPMSWPPG
;
A
#
# COMPACT_ATOMS: atom_id res chain seq x y z
N MET A 1 -21.98 10.44 13.17
CA MET A 1 -20.94 9.53 13.67
C MET A 1 -20.08 10.21 14.69
N PRO A 2 -20.02 9.67 15.86
CA PRO A 2 -19.19 10.28 16.89
C PRO A 2 -17.70 10.24 16.52
N PRO A 3 -16.97 11.33 16.75
CA PRO A 3 -15.52 11.34 16.52
C PRO A 3 -14.78 10.22 17.26
N LYS A 4 -15.29 9.84 18.40
CA LYS A 4 -14.75 8.77 19.22
C LYS A 4 -14.64 7.44 18.45
N GLN A 5 -15.64 7.12 17.64
CA GLN A 5 -15.61 5.89 16.85
C GLN A 5 -14.56 5.95 15.75
N SER A 6 -14.38 7.12 15.12
CA SER A 6 -13.36 7.31 14.12
C SER A 6 -11.97 7.05 14.70
N ILE A 7 -11.71 7.55 15.92
CA ILE A 7 -10.43 7.33 16.60
C ILE A 7 -10.23 5.85 16.90
N MET A 8 -11.28 5.19 17.39
CA MET A 8 -11.20 3.78 17.76
C MET A 8 -11.07 2.85 16.57
N SER A 9 -11.47 3.31 15.38
CA SER A 9 -11.43 2.49 14.18
C SER A 9 -10.22 2.79 13.29
N GLN A 10 -9.17 3.41 13.84
CA GLN A 10 -7.94 3.63 13.10
C GLN A 10 -7.36 2.31 12.60
N THR A 11 -6.98 2.29 11.33
CA THR A 11 -6.33 1.13 10.73
C THR A 11 -4.87 1.07 11.12
N LEU A 12 -4.25 -0.07 10.87
CA LEU A 12 -2.81 -0.26 11.06
C LEU A 12 -2.02 0.83 10.33
N PHE A 13 -2.38 1.12 9.07
CA PHE A 13 -1.62 2.10 8.27
C PHE A 13 -1.82 3.52 8.77
N GLU A 14 -3.01 3.86 9.24
CA GLU A 14 -3.22 5.17 9.86
C GLU A 14 -2.34 5.36 11.08
N LYS A 15 -2.17 4.31 11.89
CA LYS A 15 -1.29 4.34 13.06
C LYS A 15 0.17 4.51 12.67
N ILE A 16 0.59 3.84 11.60
CA ILE A 16 1.96 3.97 11.09
C ILE A 16 2.20 5.39 10.56
N ILE A 17 1.26 5.91 9.78
CA ILE A 17 1.34 7.27 9.22
C ILE A 17 1.45 8.29 10.36
N ALA A 18 0.70 8.09 11.44
CA ALA A 18 0.70 8.99 12.61
C ALA A 18 1.89 8.73 13.56
N ARG A 19 2.80 7.82 13.22
CA ARG A 19 3.96 7.46 14.04
C ARG A 19 3.59 6.87 15.41
N GLN A 20 2.41 6.25 15.50
CA GLN A 20 1.97 5.59 16.73
C GLN A 20 2.57 4.19 16.86
N ILE A 21 2.89 3.55 15.75
CA ILE A 21 3.60 2.27 15.72
C ILE A 21 4.73 2.35 14.71
N PRO A 22 5.86 1.64 14.95
CA PRO A 22 7.01 1.72 14.06
C PRO A 22 6.81 0.93 12.76
N ALA A 23 7.57 1.32 11.73
CA ALA A 23 7.64 0.59 10.47
C ALA A 23 8.99 0.89 9.83
N ARG A 24 9.45 -0.03 8.97
CA ARG A 24 10.68 0.17 8.20
C ARG A 24 10.32 0.94 6.93
N ILE A 25 10.41 2.25 7.02
CA ILE A 25 10.00 3.16 5.95
C ILE A 25 11.03 3.16 4.83
N VAL A 26 10.56 3.00 3.58
CA VAL A 26 11.37 3.03 2.37
C VAL A 26 11.31 4.40 1.72
N TYR A 27 10.13 5.02 1.71
CA TYR A 27 9.90 6.29 1.04
C TYR A 27 8.69 6.98 1.67
N GLU A 28 8.71 8.30 1.68
CA GLU A 28 7.58 9.08 2.18
C GLU A 28 7.56 10.45 1.51
N ASP A 29 6.36 10.91 1.16
CA ASP A 29 6.13 12.29 0.77
C ASP A 29 4.80 12.76 1.34
N ASP A 30 4.28 13.90 0.88
CA ASP A 30 3.05 14.46 1.43
C ASP A 30 1.82 13.59 1.17
N LEU A 31 1.85 12.75 0.15
CA LEU A 31 0.69 11.99 -0.29
C LEU A 31 0.76 10.50 0.00
N VAL A 32 1.96 9.93 0.09
CA VAL A 32 2.13 8.48 0.24
C VAL A 32 3.24 8.13 1.23
N LEU A 33 3.15 6.90 1.74
CA LEU A 33 4.16 6.29 2.60
C LEU A 33 4.41 4.87 2.11
N ALA A 34 5.68 4.49 1.97
CA ALA A 34 6.04 3.13 1.59
C ALA A 34 6.90 2.50 2.68
N MET A 35 6.63 1.21 2.97
CA MET A 35 7.31 0.49 4.04
C MET A 35 7.46 -0.99 3.70
N HIS A 36 8.45 -1.64 4.28
CA HIS A 36 8.59 -3.09 4.14
C HIS A 36 7.44 -3.81 4.85
N ASP A 37 6.90 -4.86 4.21
CA ASP A 37 5.90 -5.72 4.85
C ASP A 37 6.60 -6.55 5.92
N ILE A 38 6.00 -6.63 7.11
CA ILE A 38 6.58 -7.41 8.23
C ILE A 38 6.39 -8.92 8.07
N ASN A 39 5.53 -9.32 7.12
CA ASN A 39 5.30 -10.73 6.79
C ASN A 39 5.45 -10.90 5.29
N PRO A 40 6.68 -10.82 4.76
CA PRO A 40 6.91 -10.79 3.32
C PRO A 40 6.50 -12.07 2.63
N GLN A 41 5.83 -11.92 1.49
CA GLN A 41 5.37 -13.04 0.65
C GLN A 41 6.27 -13.22 -0.57
N ALA A 42 7.34 -12.44 -0.67
CA ALA A 42 8.34 -12.51 -1.72
C ALA A 42 9.66 -12.00 -1.13
N PRO A 43 10.81 -12.28 -1.76
CA PRO A 43 12.11 -11.76 -1.28
C PRO A 43 12.13 -10.25 -1.10
N VAL A 44 11.39 -9.52 -1.95
CA VAL A 44 11.14 -8.09 -1.76
C VAL A 44 9.62 -7.91 -1.71
N HIS A 45 9.13 -7.35 -0.61
CA HIS A 45 7.71 -7.09 -0.41
C HIS A 45 7.55 -5.76 0.29
N VAL A 46 7.17 -4.74 -0.46
CA VAL A 46 6.97 -3.39 0.03
C VAL A 46 5.50 -3.02 -0.13
N LEU A 47 4.99 -2.26 0.82
CA LEU A 47 3.64 -1.71 0.76
C LEU A 47 3.74 -0.22 0.51
N ILE A 48 2.89 0.32 -0.37
CA ILE A 48 2.75 1.76 -0.51
C ILE A 48 1.29 2.14 -0.28
N VAL A 49 1.07 3.15 0.56
CA VAL A 49 -0.26 3.56 0.99
C VAL A 49 -0.44 5.04 0.77
N PRO A 50 -1.67 5.49 0.40
CA PRO A 50 -1.97 6.91 0.42
C PRO A 50 -2.13 7.36 1.87
N LYS A 51 -1.70 8.58 2.17
CA LYS A 51 -1.91 9.14 3.51
C LYS A 51 -3.38 9.46 3.75
N LYS A 52 -4.11 9.80 2.70
CA LYS A 52 -5.56 9.93 2.78
C LYS A 52 -6.17 8.54 3.06
N PRO A 53 -7.04 8.41 4.05
CA PRO A 53 -7.60 7.10 4.44
C PRO A 53 -8.72 6.65 3.50
N ILE A 54 -8.36 6.24 2.29
CA ILE A 54 -9.29 5.62 1.33
C ILE A 54 -9.38 4.14 1.71
N PRO A 55 -10.56 3.61 2.06
CA PRO A 55 -10.64 2.23 2.54
C PRO A 55 -10.24 1.18 1.50
N ARG A 56 -10.67 1.35 0.26
CA ARG A 56 -10.39 0.41 -0.82
C ARG A 56 -10.62 1.08 -2.16
N ILE A 57 -10.13 0.49 -3.22
CA ILE A 57 -10.19 1.12 -4.55
C ILE A 57 -11.63 1.37 -5.00
N ALA A 58 -12.55 0.47 -4.67
CA ALA A 58 -13.95 0.63 -5.07
C ALA A 58 -14.63 1.82 -4.39
N GLU A 59 -14.07 2.33 -3.30
CA GLU A 59 -14.61 3.49 -2.58
C GLU A 59 -13.88 4.79 -2.90
N ALA A 60 -12.90 4.75 -3.81
CA ALA A 60 -12.26 5.96 -4.28
C ALA A 60 -13.20 6.71 -5.23
N GLY A 61 -13.08 8.02 -5.27
CA GLY A 61 -13.88 8.88 -6.12
C GLY A 61 -13.03 9.72 -7.07
N PRO A 62 -13.68 10.54 -7.91
CA PRO A 62 -12.95 11.40 -8.86
C PRO A 62 -11.95 12.34 -8.19
N GLU A 63 -12.20 12.74 -6.97
CA GLU A 63 -11.30 13.59 -6.18
C GLU A 63 -10.00 12.88 -5.81
N ASP A 64 -9.94 11.56 -5.98
CA ASP A 64 -8.77 10.75 -5.63
C ASP A 64 -7.83 10.49 -6.82
N HIS A 65 -8.13 11.05 -8.00
CA HIS A 65 -7.30 10.85 -9.20
C HIS A 65 -5.83 11.16 -8.95
N GLN A 66 -5.55 12.33 -8.37
CA GLN A 66 -4.17 12.74 -8.13
C GLN A 66 -3.47 11.80 -7.14
N ALA A 67 -4.14 11.48 -6.05
CA ALA A 67 -3.57 10.60 -5.03
C ALA A 67 -3.28 9.20 -5.58
N LEU A 68 -4.20 8.63 -6.35
CA LEU A 68 -4.04 7.30 -6.91
C LEU A 68 -3.00 7.25 -8.02
N GLY A 69 -2.98 8.24 -8.90
CA GLY A 69 -1.95 8.35 -9.93
C GLY A 69 -0.57 8.50 -9.31
N HIS A 70 -0.46 9.36 -8.30
CA HIS A 70 0.78 9.57 -7.55
C HIS A 70 1.24 8.27 -6.89
N LEU A 71 0.32 7.54 -6.26
CA LEU A 71 0.63 6.26 -5.60
C LEU A 71 1.25 5.27 -6.58
N LEU A 72 0.66 5.12 -7.76
CA LEU A 72 1.15 4.17 -8.76
C LEU A 72 2.49 4.59 -9.33
N LEU A 73 2.69 5.88 -9.61
CA LEU A 73 3.98 6.38 -10.10
C LEU A 73 5.06 6.19 -9.04
N LYS A 74 4.74 6.46 -7.79
CA LYS A 74 5.71 6.27 -6.70
C LYS A 74 5.97 4.80 -6.42
N ALA A 75 4.98 3.92 -6.64
CA ALA A 75 5.20 2.48 -6.54
C ALA A 75 6.31 2.04 -7.51
N ALA A 76 6.30 2.54 -8.74
CA ALA A 76 7.35 2.24 -9.71
C ALA A 76 8.72 2.78 -9.26
N GLU A 77 8.76 4.01 -8.73
CA GLU A 77 10.01 4.59 -8.23
C GLU A 77 10.54 3.81 -7.02
N VAL A 78 9.66 3.41 -6.12
CA VAL A 78 10.03 2.61 -4.95
C VAL A 78 10.55 1.23 -5.39
N ALA A 79 9.91 0.61 -6.37
CA ALA A 79 10.37 -0.67 -6.91
C ALA A 79 11.81 -0.55 -7.43
N ALA A 80 12.12 0.52 -8.16
CA ALA A 80 13.46 0.78 -8.63
C ALA A 80 14.42 0.99 -7.46
N LYS A 81 14.01 1.74 -6.45
CA LYS A 81 14.82 2.02 -5.28
C LYS A 81 15.22 0.75 -4.52
N VAL A 82 14.34 -0.25 -4.47
CA VAL A 82 14.62 -1.51 -3.79
C VAL A 82 15.18 -2.59 -4.73
N GLY A 83 15.61 -2.20 -5.91
CA GLY A 83 16.38 -3.06 -6.81
C GLY A 83 15.57 -3.93 -7.76
N LEU A 84 14.29 -3.62 -7.99
CA LEU A 84 13.42 -4.45 -8.82
C LEU A 84 13.28 -3.96 -10.26
N GLU A 85 13.94 -2.86 -10.63
CA GLU A 85 13.74 -2.21 -11.93
C GLU A 85 14.03 -3.14 -13.11
N MET A 86 15.17 -3.87 -13.06
CA MET A 86 15.60 -4.69 -14.19
C MET A 86 14.87 -6.03 -14.27
N SER A 87 14.66 -6.69 -13.14
CA SER A 87 14.04 -8.02 -13.15
C SER A 87 12.51 -7.97 -13.20
N GLY A 88 11.93 -6.83 -12.82
CA GLY A 88 10.49 -6.67 -12.81
C GLY A 88 9.84 -7.01 -11.46
N TYR A 89 8.55 -6.74 -11.38
CA TYR A 89 7.80 -6.89 -10.14
C TYR A 89 6.32 -6.96 -10.45
N ARG A 90 5.54 -7.32 -9.44
CA ARG A 90 4.07 -7.31 -9.54
C ARG A 90 3.52 -6.31 -8.53
N LEU A 91 2.52 -5.53 -8.99
CA LEU A 91 1.74 -4.67 -8.11
C LEU A 91 0.40 -5.34 -7.85
N VAL A 92 -0.03 -5.36 -6.58
CA VAL A 92 -1.30 -5.98 -6.19
C VAL A 92 -2.07 -5.02 -5.29
N ILE A 93 -3.32 -4.77 -5.65
CA ILE A 93 -4.27 -4.03 -4.81
C ILE A 93 -5.45 -4.95 -4.55
N ASN A 94 -5.73 -5.24 -3.29
CA ASN A 94 -6.82 -6.13 -2.89
C ASN A 94 -8.05 -5.32 -2.56
N ASN A 95 -9.22 -5.74 -3.05
CA ASN A 95 -10.49 -5.07 -2.78
C ASN A 95 -11.54 -6.11 -2.40
N GLY A 96 -12.05 -6.00 -1.18
CA GLY A 96 -13.14 -6.84 -0.69
C GLY A 96 -12.72 -8.25 -0.33
N PRO A 97 -13.68 -9.05 0.15
CA PRO A 97 -13.41 -10.40 0.66
C PRO A 97 -12.78 -11.34 -0.37
N ASP A 98 -13.35 -11.42 -1.57
CA ASP A 98 -12.81 -12.30 -2.61
C ASP A 98 -11.48 -11.80 -3.16
N GLY A 99 -11.18 -10.51 -3.00
CA GLY A 99 -9.89 -9.94 -3.37
C GLY A 99 -8.81 -10.15 -2.33
N GLY A 100 -9.15 -10.72 -1.16
CA GLY A 100 -8.19 -10.96 -0.10
C GLY A 100 -7.83 -9.71 0.69
N GLU A 101 -8.73 -8.74 0.77
CA GLU A 101 -8.50 -7.51 1.53
C GLU A 101 -8.31 -7.82 3.00
N SER A 102 -7.23 -7.34 3.61
CA SER A 102 -6.91 -7.57 5.02
C SER A 102 -7.10 -6.33 5.88
N VAL A 103 -6.79 -5.15 5.37
CA VAL A 103 -6.86 -3.88 6.10
C VAL A 103 -7.67 -2.89 5.28
N PRO A 104 -8.71 -2.24 5.87
CA PRO A 104 -9.53 -1.27 5.14
C PRO A 104 -8.86 0.11 5.06
N HIS A 105 -7.68 0.13 4.52
CA HIS A 105 -6.92 1.30 4.11
C HIS A 105 -6.18 0.89 2.86
N LEU A 106 -6.52 1.49 1.73
CA LEU A 106 -5.97 1.13 0.43
C LEU A 106 -4.45 1.01 0.50
N HIS A 107 -3.93 -0.07 -0.01
CA HIS A 107 -2.49 -0.28 -0.08
C HIS A 107 -2.15 -1.10 -1.32
N CYS A 108 -1.00 -0.82 -1.89
CA CYS A 108 -0.49 -1.52 -3.05
C CYS A 108 0.73 -2.32 -2.61
N HIS A 109 0.67 -3.64 -2.85
CA HIS A 109 1.83 -4.51 -2.63
C HIS A 109 2.77 -4.40 -3.82
N ILE A 110 4.06 -4.28 -3.54
CA ILE A 110 5.12 -4.34 -4.54
C ILE A 110 5.88 -5.61 -4.24
N LEU A 111 5.77 -6.59 -5.12
CA LEU A 111 6.32 -7.94 -4.91
C LEU A 111 7.36 -8.25 -5.98
N GLY A 112 8.54 -8.66 -5.56
CA GLY A 112 9.61 -8.99 -6.50
C GLY A 112 10.70 -9.84 -5.88
N GLY A 113 11.78 -10.04 -6.64
CA GLY A 113 12.90 -10.85 -6.20
C GLY A 113 12.75 -12.32 -6.57
N ARG A 114 11.65 -12.69 -7.23
CA ARG A 114 11.42 -14.00 -7.81
C ARG A 114 10.39 -13.89 -8.92
N PRO A 115 10.33 -14.84 -9.85
CA PRO A 115 9.25 -14.87 -10.86
C PRO A 115 7.89 -15.03 -10.18
N MET A 116 6.91 -14.35 -10.71
CA MET A 116 5.51 -14.49 -10.31
C MET A 116 4.80 -15.36 -11.33
N SER A 117 3.94 -16.25 -10.85
CA SER A 117 3.25 -17.17 -11.74
C SER A 117 1.93 -16.57 -12.26
N TRP A 118 1.38 -17.23 -13.29
CA TRP A 118 0.08 -16.91 -13.83
C TRP A 118 -0.71 -18.22 -13.95
N PRO A 119 -1.98 -18.30 -13.52
CA PRO A 119 -2.80 -17.19 -12.97
C PRO A 119 -2.30 -16.65 -11.63
N PRO A 120 -2.69 -15.40 -11.29
CA PRO A 120 -2.11 -14.71 -10.13
C PRO A 120 -2.62 -15.18 -8.77
N GLY A 121 -3.58 -16.04 -8.75
CA GLY A 121 -4.12 -16.53 -7.48
C GLY A 121 -4.63 -17.94 -7.52
#